data_b2f29a6cf30a3d636cb7582a7b2441ae
#
_entry.id   b2f29a6cf30a3d636cb7582a7b2441ae
#
_cell.length_a   1.000
_cell.length_b   1.000
_cell.length_c   1.000
_cell.angle_alpha   90.00
_cell.angle_beta   90.00
_cell.angle_gamma   90.00
#
_symmetry.space_group_name_H-M   'P 1'
#
loop_
_entity.id
_entity.type
_entity.pdbx_description
1 polymer ?
#
loop_
_entity_poly.entity_id
_entity_poly.type
_entity_poly.pdbx_seq_one_letter_code
_entity_poly.pdbx_strand_id
1 'polypeptide(L)'
;MSTQPIRFFHRGRLVEVDDAAPTRTVLDWLREDARCTGTKEGCNEGDCGACTVVIGELPEHTDTPDRAVRGLGLRTVNACIQFLPTLHGKALFTVEDLKAAASGELHPAQEAMVECHGSQCGFCTPGFVMSLWSTYERHAACGTRPSRQATTFSSSSP
;
A
#
# COMPACT_ATOMS: atom_id res chain seq x y z
N MET A 1 -28.72 -9.10 15.26
CA MET A 1 -27.44 -9.82 15.29
C MET A 1 -26.37 -8.78 15.54
N SER A 2 -25.68 -8.80 16.69
CA SER A 2 -24.61 -7.84 16.99
C SER A 2 -23.40 -8.19 16.14
N THR A 3 -23.18 -7.45 15.08
CA THR A 3 -21.96 -7.55 14.28
C THR A 3 -20.82 -6.97 15.10
N GLN A 4 -19.75 -7.73 15.33
CA GLN A 4 -18.59 -7.20 16.01
C GLN A 4 -17.97 -6.10 15.15
N PRO A 5 -17.51 -4.98 15.75
CA PRO A 5 -16.83 -3.93 15.01
C PRO A 5 -15.57 -4.43 14.35
N ILE A 6 -15.30 -3.96 13.13
CA ILE A 6 -14.08 -4.25 12.40
C ILE A 6 -13.03 -3.27 12.90
N ARG A 7 -11.92 -3.77 13.47
CA ARG A 7 -10.84 -2.96 14.04
C ARG A 7 -9.55 -3.21 13.28
N PHE A 8 -8.93 -2.18 12.75
CA PHE A 8 -7.66 -2.27 12.04
C PHE A 8 -6.86 -0.96 12.17
N PHE A 9 -5.57 -1.04 11.89
CA PHE A 9 -4.67 0.12 11.95
C PHE A 9 -4.63 0.81 10.58
N HIS A 10 -4.84 2.13 10.53
CA HIS A 10 -4.70 2.93 9.32
C HIS A 10 -4.26 4.35 9.67
N ARG A 11 -3.28 4.88 8.94
CA ARG A 11 -2.72 6.23 9.13
C ARG A 11 -2.30 6.52 10.57
N GLY A 12 -1.60 5.56 11.19
CA GLY A 12 -1.04 5.68 12.53
C GLY A 12 -2.06 5.61 13.67
N ARG A 13 -3.31 5.23 13.41
CA ARG A 13 -4.38 5.12 14.41
C ARG A 13 -5.20 3.85 14.26
N LEU A 14 -5.78 3.42 15.36
CA LEU A 14 -6.78 2.35 15.34
C LEU A 14 -8.08 2.91 14.77
N VAL A 15 -8.61 2.25 13.76
CA VAL A 15 -9.91 2.53 13.13
C VAL A 15 -10.89 1.46 13.60
N GLU A 16 -12.10 1.88 13.94
CA GLU A 16 -13.21 1.02 14.27
C GLU A 16 -14.37 1.33 13.31
N VAL A 17 -14.89 0.31 12.65
CA VAL A 17 -16.01 0.42 11.71
C VAL A 17 -17.15 -0.47 12.19
N ASP A 18 -18.25 0.16 12.54
CA ASP A 18 -19.49 -0.50 12.94
C ASP A 18 -20.38 -0.72 11.72
N ASP A 19 -21.21 -1.75 11.77
CA ASP A 19 -22.30 -2.03 10.81
C ASP A 19 -21.88 -2.07 9.31
N ALA A 20 -20.63 -2.39 9.02
CA ALA A 20 -20.20 -2.59 7.64
C ALA A 20 -20.84 -3.84 7.03
N ALA A 21 -21.36 -3.72 5.81
CA ALA A 21 -21.83 -4.87 5.06
C ALA A 21 -20.69 -5.90 4.90
N PRO A 22 -20.95 -7.21 5.05
CA PRO A 22 -19.90 -8.23 4.92
C PRO A 22 -19.18 -8.21 3.56
N THR A 23 -19.84 -7.72 2.53
CA THR A 23 -19.33 -7.62 1.16
C THR A 23 -18.75 -6.24 0.84
N ARG A 24 -18.75 -5.29 1.79
CA ARG A 24 -18.14 -3.99 1.58
C ARG A 24 -16.64 -4.15 1.31
N THR A 25 -16.16 -3.52 0.24
CA THR A 25 -14.75 -3.61 -0.13
C THR A 25 -13.89 -2.60 0.63
N VAL A 26 -12.60 -2.88 0.71
CA VAL A 26 -11.61 -1.93 1.24
C VAL A 26 -11.57 -0.68 0.38
N LEU A 27 -11.74 -0.80 -0.94
CA LEU A 27 -11.76 0.32 -1.87
C LEU A 27 -12.91 1.28 -1.58
N ASP A 28 -14.14 0.76 -1.41
CA ASP A 28 -15.31 1.57 -1.10
C ASP A 28 -15.10 2.35 0.20
N TRP A 29 -14.65 1.66 1.26
CA TRP A 29 -14.38 2.30 2.54
C TRP A 29 -13.31 3.39 2.44
N LEU A 30 -12.20 3.12 1.73
CA LEU A 30 -11.12 4.09 1.55
C LEU A 30 -11.63 5.35 0.84
N ARG A 31 -12.44 5.20 -0.20
CA ARG A 31 -12.88 6.33 -1.02
C ARG A 31 -14.06 7.09 -0.43
N GLU A 32 -15.00 6.38 0.19
CA GLU A 32 -16.24 6.97 0.71
C GLU A 32 -16.11 7.49 2.14
N ASP A 33 -15.54 6.69 3.06
CA ASP A 33 -15.44 7.04 4.48
C ASP A 33 -14.10 7.70 4.83
N ALA A 34 -12.99 7.05 4.48
CA ALA A 34 -11.65 7.54 4.82
C ALA A 34 -11.20 8.72 3.94
N ARG A 35 -11.86 8.96 2.81
CA ARG A 35 -11.52 10.00 1.81
C ARG A 35 -10.09 9.87 1.26
N CYS A 36 -9.55 8.66 1.26
CA CYS A 36 -8.24 8.31 0.70
C CYS A 36 -8.39 8.02 -0.80
N THR A 37 -8.56 9.05 -1.61
CA THR A 37 -8.85 8.94 -3.05
C THR A 37 -7.60 8.73 -3.92
N GLY A 38 -6.40 8.67 -3.31
CA GLY A 38 -5.17 8.24 -3.98
C GLY A 38 -5.27 6.81 -4.49
N THR A 39 -5.92 5.91 -3.74
CA THR A 39 -6.29 4.58 -4.22
C THR A 39 -7.38 4.70 -5.28
N LYS A 40 -7.07 4.27 -6.50
CA LYS A 40 -7.94 4.48 -7.67
C LYS A 40 -8.86 3.29 -7.93
N GLU A 41 -10.05 3.59 -8.46
CA GLU A 41 -10.99 2.59 -8.94
C GLU A 41 -10.92 2.54 -10.48
N GLY A 42 -10.41 1.44 -11.02
CA GLY A 42 -10.34 1.22 -12.47
C GLY A 42 -11.34 0.16 -12.92
N CYS A 43 -10.97 -1.12 -12.83
CA CYS A 43 -11.81 -2.23 -13.28
C CYS A 43 -12.85 -2.69 -12.27
N ASN A 44 -12.61 -2.48 -10.98
CA ASN A 44 -13.41 -2.97 -9.84
C ASN A 44 -13.62 -4.51 -9.79
N GLU A 45 -12.71 -5.26 -10.42
CA GLU A 45 -12.76 -6.73 -10.52
C GLU A 45 -11.42 -7.41 -10.20
N GLY A 46 -10.43 -6.63 -9.72
CA GLY A 46 -9.14 -7.17 -9.27
C GLY A 46 -8.07 -7.32 -10.35
N ASP A 47 -8.29 -6.86 -11.59
CA ASP A 47 -7.39 -7.07 -12.73
C ASP A 47 -6.38 -5.93 -12.92
N CYS A 48 -6.80 -4.67 -12.95
CA CYS A 48 -5.96 -3.55 -13.40
C CYS A 48 -4.88 -3.09 -12.40
N GLY A 49 -4.99 -3.44 -11.12
CA GLY A 49 -4.04 -3.05 -10.07
C GLY A 49 -4.05 -1.57 -9.64
N ALA A 50 -4.91 -0.71 -10.21
CA ALA A 50 -4.99 0.71 -9.85
C ALA A 50 -5.40 0.94 -8.38
N CYS A 51 -6.09 -0.02 -7.78
CA CYS A 51 -6.52 -0.03 -6.38
C CYS A 51 -5.57 -0.77 -5.43
N THR A 52 -4.35 -1.08 -5.84
CA THR A 52 -3.40 -1.81 -4.99
C THR A 52 -3.10 -1.05 -3.72
N VAL A 53 -3.25 -1.76 -2.60
CA VAL A 53 -2.88 -1.33 -1.24
C VAL A 53 -1.98 -2.39 -0.61
N VAL A 54 -1.41 -2.10 0.56
CA VAL A 54 -0.61 -3.08 1.31
C VAL A 54 -1.27 -3.36 2.65
N ILE A 55 -1.40 -4.64 2.98
CA ILE A 55 -1.85 -5.10 4.28
C ILE A 55 -0.63 -5.58 5.07
N GLY A 56 -0.52 -5.12 6.33
CA GLY A 56 0.44 -5.60 7.31
C GLY A 56 -0.23 -6.59 8.25
N GLU A 57 0.35 -7.77 8.40
CA GLU A 57 -0.12 -8.84 9.29
C GLU A 57 0.97 -9.17 10.31
N LEU A 58 0.57 -9.64 11.50
CA LEU A 58 1.54 -10.14 12.48
C LEU A 58 2.28 -11.37 11.91
N PRO A 59 3.56 -11.60 12.27
CA PRO A 59 4.38 -12.66 11.70
C PRO A 59 3.75 -14.06 11.79
N GLU A 60 3.03 -14.34 12.87
CA GLU A 60 2.31 -15.60 13.09
C GLU A 60 1.11 -15.81 12.14
N HIS A 61 0.68 -14.78 11.44
CA HIS A 61 -0.46 -14.79 10.51
C HIS A 61 -0.05 -14.57 9.06
N THR A 62 1.25 -14.52 8.77
CA THR A 62 1.77 -14.34 7.41
C THR A 62 2.44 -15.60 6.89
N ASP A 63 2.32 -15.85 5.59
CA ASP A 63 2.97 -16.98 4.91
C ASP A 63 4.51 -16.79 4.80
N THR A 64 5.02 -15.61 5.11
CA THR A 64 6.46 -15.27 4.99
C THR A 64 6.99 -14.55 6.23
N PRO A 65 7.02 -15.21 7.42
CA PRO A 65 7.43 -14.58 8.67
C PRO A 65 8.87 -14.08 8.64
N ASP A 66 9.76 -14.77 7.92
CA ASP A 66 11.19 -14.41 7.82
C ASP A 66 11.44 -13.10 7.02
N ARG A 67 10.43 -12.58 6.36
CA ARG A 67 10.47 -11.33 5.60
C ARG A 67 9.65 -10.23 6.24
N ALA A 68 9.42 -10.32 7.55
CA ALA A 68 8.69 -9.30 8.28
C ALA A 68 9.43 -7.96 8.25
N VAL A 69 8.71 -6.89 7.91
CA VAL A 69 9.19 -5.52 7.90
C VAL A 69 8.74 -4.85 9.19
N ARG A 70 9.67 -4.46 10.05
CA ARG A 70 9.36 -3.84 11.35
C ARG A 70 8.34 -4.66 12.18
N GLY A 71 8.42 -5.99 12.10
CA GLY A 71 7.52 -6.89 12.82
C GLY A 71 6.18 -7.18 12.13
N LEU A 72 6.01 -6.77 10.87
CA LEU A 72 4.81 -7.06 10.08
C LEU A 72 5.15 -7.78 8.78
N GLY A 73 4.40 -8.81 8.45
CA GLY A 73 4.36 -9.39 7.11
C GLY A 73 3.57 -8.48 6.17
N LEU A 74 4.22 -7.98 5.10
CA LEU A 74 3.57 -7.10 4.12
C LEU A 74 3.05 -7.89 2.92
N ARG A 75 1.78 -7.65 2.57
CA ARG A 75 1.12 -8.27 1.42
C ARG A 75 0.39 -7.22 0.58
N THR A 76 0.67 -7.18 -0.71
CA THR A 76 -0.08 -6.36 -1.68
C THR A 76 -1.39 -7.04 -2.05
N VAL A 77 -2.48 -6.26 -2.09
CA VAL A 77 -3.80 -6.73 -2.47
C VAL A 77 -4.53 -5.69 -3.32
N ASN A 78 -5.47 -6.13 -4.13
CA ASN A 78 -6.39 -5.24 -4.84
C ASN A 78 -7.57 -4.90 -3.94
N ALA A 79 -7.66 -3.63 -3.53
CA ALA A 79 -8.65 -3.17 -2.57
C ALA A 79 -10.11 -3.35 -3.03
N CYS A 80 -10.37 -3.41 -4.34
CA CYS A 80 -11.70 -3.61 -4.90
C CYS A 80 -12.28 -5.01 -4.70
N ILE A 81 -11.43 -6.02 -4.48
CA ILE A 81 -11.87 -7.40 -4.22
C ILE A 81 -11.53 -7.88 -2.80
N GLN A 82 -10.85 -7.02 -2.02
CA GLN A 82 -10.56 -7.29 -0.61
C GLN A 82 -11.72 -6.79 0.25
N PHE A 83 -12.41 -7.69 0.94
CA PHE A 83 -13.52 -7.31 1.80
C PHE A 83 -13.03 -6.66 3.11
N LEU A 84 -13.71 -5.59 3.51
CA LEU A 84 -13.36 -4.79 4.68
C LEU A 84 -13.25 -5.62 5.99
N PRO A 85 -14.15 -6.59 6.28
CA PRO A 85 -14.02 -7.42 7.49
C PRO A 85 -12.72 -8.20 7.60
N THR A 86 -12.06 -8.49 6.48
CA THR A 86 -10.79 -9.23 6.47
C THR A 86 -9.61 -8.41 6.99
N LEU A 87 -9.79 -7.10 7.20
CA LEU A 87 -8.80 -6.22 7.81
C LEU A 87 -8.76 -6.31 9.34
N HIS A 88 -9.73 -6.99 9.98
CA HIS A 88 -9.78 -7.06 11.44
C HIS A 88 -8.45 -7.59 12.01
N GLY A 89 -7.85 -6.84 12.96
CA GLY A 89 -6.56 -7.16 13.56
C GLY A 89 -5.32 -6.87 12.69
N LYS A 90 -5.47 -6.21 11.53
CA LYS A 90 -4.38 -5.95 10.58
C LYS A 90 -4.08 -4.45 10.45
N ALA A 91 -3.03 -4.13 9.71
CA ALA A 91 -2.71 -2.76 9.31
C ALA A 91 -2.96 -2.57 7.82
N LEU A 92 -3.53 -1.43 7.45
CA LEU A 92 -3.78 -1.02 6.07
C LEU A 92 -2.87 0.15 5.72
N PHE A 93 -2.11 0.02 4.65
CA PHE A 93 -1.24 1.06 4.10
C PHE A 93 -1.69 1.45 2.70
N THR A 94 -1.79 2.75 2.46
CA THR A 94 -2.17 3.36 1.19
C THR A 94 -1.06 4.29 0.70
N VAL A 95 -1.18 4.79 -0.52
CA VAL A 95 -0.19 5.71 -1.10
C VAL A 95 -0.03 6.99 -0.28
N GLU A 96 -1.07 7.43 0.41
CA GLU A 96 -1.05 8.58 1.30
C GLU A 96 -0.17 8.40 2.54
N ASP A 97 0.05 7.14 2.95
CA ASP A 97 0.83 6.82 4.14
C ASP A 97 2.34 6.88 3.90
N LEU A 98 2.79 6.78 2.65
CA LEU A 98 4.21 6.65 2.31
C LEU A 98 5.02 7.88 2.70
N LYS A 99 4.46 9.06 2.57
CA LYS A 99 5.11 10.32 2.98
C LYS A 99 5.32 10.37 4.50
N ALA A 100 4.36 9.92 5.27
CA ALA A 100 4.48 9.84 6.72
C ALA A 100 5.52 8.78 7.14
N ALA A 101 5.55 7.64 6.44
CA ALA A 101 6.54 6.58 6.67
C ALA A 101 7.98 7.04 6.39
N ALA A 102 8.17 7.99 5.47
CA ALA A 102 9.44 8.61 5.11
C ALA A 102 9.73 9.93 5.84
N SER A 103 9.16 10.13 7.03
CA SER A 103 9.38 11.33 7.87
C SER A 103 8.99 12.66 7.20
N GLY A 104 8.00 12.61 6.32
CA GLY A 104 7.47 13.78 5.60
C GLY A 104 8.11 14.05 4.24
N GLU A 105 9.18 13.34 3.88
CA GLU A 105 9.78 13.35 2.56
C GLU A 105 9.12 12.32 1.62
N LEU A 106 9.48 12.35 0.35
CA LEU A 106 9.07 11.29 -0.57
C LEU A 106 9.80 9.99 -0.23
N HIS A 107 9.08 8.89 -0.25
CA HIS A 107 9.70 7.58 -0.15
C HIS A 107 10.54 7.28 -1.42
N PRO A 108 11.68 6.55 -1.34
CA PRO A 108 12.51 6.22 -2.50
C PRO A 108 11.75 5.65 -3.70
N ALA A 109 10.69 4.88 -3.48
CA ALA A 109 9.81 4.38 -4.55
C ALA A 109 9.06 5.53 -5.25
N GLN A 110 8.67 6.58 -4.52
CA GLN A 110 8.01 7.76 -5.10
C GLN A 110 9.02 8.65 -5.81
N GLU A 111 10.22 8.87 -5.22
CA GLU A 111 11.31 9.62 -5.85
C GLU A 111 11.71 9.01 -7.19
N ALA A 112 11.92 7.68 -7.24
CA ALA A 112 12.26 6.98 -8.47
C ALA A 112 11.20 7.16 -9.57
N MET A 113 9.92 7.15 -9.21
CA MET A 113 8.83 7.40 -10.17
C MET A 113 8.87 8.82 -10.74
N VAL A 114 9.29 9.80 -9.95
CA VAL A 114 9.44 11.19 -10.40
C VAL A 114 10.70 11.33 -11.29
N GLU A 115 11.84 10.88 -10.79
CA GLU A 115 13.14 11.01 -11.48
C GLU A 115 13.18 10.27 -12.82
N CYS A 116 12.59 9.07 -12.87
CA CYS A 116 12.54 8.23 -14.07
C CYS A 116 11.33 8.51 -14.97
N HIS A 117 10.53 9.56 -14.69
CA HIS A 117 9.31 9.87 -15.44
C HIS A 117 8.39 8.66 -15.60
N GLY A 118 8.24 7.86 -14.54
CA GLY A 118 7.55 6.56 -14.54
C GLY A 118 6.02 6.66 -14.59
N SER A 119 5.45 7.83 -14.81
CA SER A 119 4.01 8.06 -14.85
C SER A 119 3.62 8.84 -16.11
N GLN A 120 2.52 8.43 -16.76
CA GLN A 120 1.91 9.17 -17.86
C GLN A 120 0.65 9.90 -17.36
N CYS A 121 -0.54 9.29 -17.49
CA CYS A 121 -1.79 9.89 -17.03
C CYS A 121 -1.97 9.87 -15.49
N GLY A 122 -1.14 9.13 -14.76
CA GLY A 122 -1.16 9.06 -13.29
C GLY A 122 -2.19 8.10 -12.69
N PHE A 123 -3.08 7.50 -13.46
CA PHE A 123 -4.18 6.71 -12.92
C PHE A 123 -3.73 5.41 -12.25
N CYS A 124 -2.84 4.63 -12.87
CA CYS A 124 -2.28 3.39 -12.30
C CYS A 124 -1.10 3.66 -11.34
N THR A 125 -0.55 4.87 -11.34
CA THR A 125 0.66 5.23 -10.61
C THR A 125 0.58 4.93 -9.11
N PRO A 126 -0.50 5.26 -8.38
CA PRO A 126 -0.60 4.96 -6.95
C PRO A 126 -0.48 3.46 -6.64
N GLY A 127 -1.17 2.62 -7.39
CA GLY A 127 -1.11 1.17 -7.23
C GLY A 127 0.28 0.60 -7.53
N PHE A 128 0.93 1.12 -8.58
CA PHE A 128 2.29 0.74 -8.94
C PHE A 128 3.29 1.13 -7.84
N VAL A 129 3.18 2.34 -7.30
CA VAL A 129 4.01 2.82 -6.17
C VAL A 129 3.84 1.94 -4.95
N MET A 130 2.62 1.50 -4.62
CA MET A 130 2.38 0.60 -3.49
C MET A 130 3.06 -0.76 -3.67
N SER A 131 3.07 -1.30 -4.87
CA SER A 131 3.78 -2.54 -5.20
C SER A 131 5.30 -2.38 -5.09
N LEU A 132 5.86 -1.27 -5.59
CA LEU A 132 7.26 -0.93 -5.46
C LEU A 132 7.66 -0.74 -3.98
N TRP A 133 6.86 -0.01 -3.22
CA TRP A 133 7.09 0.20 -1.79
C TRP A 133 7.15 -1.12 -1.02
N SER A 134 6.18 -1.98 -1.19
CA SER A 134 6.14 -3.29 -0.53
C SER A 134 7.36 -4.14 -0.89
N THR A 135 7.80 -4.10 -2.15
CA THR A 135 9.00 -4.82 -2.60
C THR A 135 10.25 -4.23 -1.98
N TYR A 136 10.39 -2.91 -2.00
CA TYR A 136 11.53 -2.19 -1.42
C TYR A 136 11.69 -2.49 0.08
N GLU A 137 10.62 -2.39 0.85
CA GLU A 137 10.64 -2.64 2.30
C GLU A 137 11.03 -4.09 2.62
N ARG A 138 10.50 -5.06 1.88
CA ARG A 138 10.87 -6.48 2.05
C ARG A 138 12.33 -6.76 1.75
N HIS A 139 12.90 -6.12 0.72
CA HIS A 139 14.32 -6.24 0.40
C HIS A 139 15.21 -5.52 1.43
N ALA A 140 14.80 -4.35 1.90
CA ALA A 140 15.50 -3.61 2.93
C ALA A 140 15.58 -4.39 4.25
N ALA A 141 14.52 -5.10 4.61
CA ALA A 141 14.48 -5.96 5.81
C ALA A 141 15.43 -7.18 5.69
N CYS A 142 15.66 -7.67 4.47
CA CYS A 142 16.56 -8.81 4.19
C CYS A 142 18.05 -8.41 4.10
N GLY A 143 18.42 -7.16 4.45
CA GLY A 143 19.82 -6.68 4.44
C GLY A 143 20.37 -6.30 3.08
N THR A 144 19.63 -6.46 2.00
CA THR A 144 19.97 -6.06 0.64
C THR A 144 19.36 -4.69 0.30
N ARG A 145 19.79 -3.64 0.99
CA ARG A 145 19.44 -2.29 0.53
C ARG A 145 20.09 -2.04 -0.82
N PRO A 146 19.36 -1.74 -1.89
CA PRO A 146 19.99 -1.27 -3.11
C PRO A 146 20.77 0.01 -2.77
N SER A 147 22.09 -0.02 -2.98
CA SER A 147 22.91 1.18 -2.84
C SER A 147 22.36 2.24 -3.81
N ARG A 148 22.20 3.48 -3.34
CA ARG A 148 21.96 4.64 -4.22
C ARG A 148 23.21 4.79 -5.12
N GLN A 149 23.28 4.06 -6.22
CA GLN A 149 24.17 4.40 -7.29
C GLN A 149 23.49 5.54 -8.05
N ALA A 150 24.04 6.74 -7.90
CA ALA A 150 23.70 7.85 -8.78
C ALA A 150 24.03 7.43 -10.21
N THR A 151 23.04 6.98 -10.95
CA THR A 151 23.16 6.87 -12.41
C THR A 151 23.18 8.28 -12.94
N THR A 152 24.39 8.84 -13.10
CA THR A 152 24.61 10.01 -13.96
C THR A 152 24.22 9.61 -15.38
N PHE A 153 23.01 9.93 -15.75
CA PHE A 153 22.57 9.85 -17.15
C PHE A 153 23.34 10.95 -17.89
N SER A 154 24.44 10.59 -18.52
CA SER A 154 25.15 11.48 -19.44
C SER A 154 24.28 11.69 -20.66
N SER A 155 23.64 12.87 -20.76
CA SER A 155 22.95 13.30 -21.95
C SER A 155 24.01 13.67 -23.00
N SER A 156 24.44 12.72 -23.80
CA SER A 156 25.07 13.00 -25.08
C SER A 156 23.96 13.21 -26.11
N SER A 157 23.62 14.47 -26.36
CA SER A 157 22.85 14.86 -27.55
C SER A 157 23.75 14.83 -28.77
N PRO A 158 23.26 14.35 -29.95
CA PRO A 158 23.93 14.55 -31.23
C PRO A 158 23.77 15.99 -31.73
#